data_39323bf52b6b1e5bb37be1898acb79ba
#
_entry.id   39323bf52b6b1e5bb37be1898acb79ba
#
_cell.length_a   1.000
_cell.length_b   1.000
_cell.length_c   1.000
_cell.angle_alpha   90.00
_cell.angle_beta   90.00
_cell.angle_gamma   90.00
#
_symmetry.space_group_name_H-M   'P 1'
#
loop_
_entity.id
_entity.type
_entity.pdbx_description
1 polymer ?
#
loop_
_entity_poly.entity_id
_entity_poly.type
_entity_poly.pdbx_seq_one_letter_code
_entity_poly.pdbx_strand_id
1 'polypeptide(L)'
;MRSRLASLLALALALCMSAGALRAAAPEPDDPWPDLARDIFKGRPLADGTGVISIEMPSRAEDAAIVPVTLRTALPAGDTRAVKAITLVIDQNPSPVAATFTVDPGVTMISTRVRVNSYTNVHAVAELSDGGLYVVQTYVKASGGCSAPAAKDTQEAKANLGLMRFRQFAAPRQAAASTTREAQIMIRHPNNSGLQMDQVSHLYVPLFIVSGLRVWQGDRQLLAMDGGISISEDPNIRFAYRPSGAAEFRAEASDTEGHVFRAAWPAEPPDM
;
A
#
# COMPACT_ATOMS: atom_id res chain seq x y z
N MET A 1 -21.24 -49.48 -57.70
CA MET A 1 -19.93 -48.91 -57.36
C MET A 1 -19.95 -47.40 -57.06
N ARG A 2 -20.92 -46.60 -57.55
CA ARG A 2 -20.96 -45.11 -57.31
C ARG A 2 -21.40 -44.72 -55.90
N SER A 3 -22.18 -45.53 -55.17
CA SER A 3 -22.67 -45.17 -53.83
C SER A 3 -21.63 -45.30 -52.71
N ARG A 4 -20.65 -46.18 -52.84
CA ARG A 4 -19.59 -46.39 -51.81
C ARG A 4 -18.49 -45.33 -51.87
N LEU A 5 -18.26 -44.73 -53.02
CA LEU A 5 -17.31 -43.62 -53.14
C LEU A 5 -17.81 -42.29 -52.49
N ALA A 6 -19.14 -42.06 -52.57
CA ALA A 6 -19.75 -40.87 -51.99
C ALA A 6 -19.72 -40.92 -50.44
N SER A 7 -19.88 -42.11 -49.84
CA SER A 7 -19.84 -42.32 -48.37
C SER A 7 -18.43 -42.17 -47.81
N LEU A 8 -17.40 -42.58 -48.53
CA LEU A 8 -16.00 -42.42 -48.10
C LEU A 8 -15.52 -40.97 -48.18
N LEU A 9 -16.01 -40.21 -49.16
CA LEU A 9 -15.68 -38.78 -49.30
C LEU A 9 -16.33 -37.91 -48.16
N ALA A 10 -17.57 -38.27 -47.75
CA ALA A 10 -18.27 -37.60 -46.67
C ALA A 10 -17.61 -37.86 -45.30
N LEU A 11 -17.07 -39.06 -45.06
CA LEU A 11 -16.37 -39.42 -43.84
C LEU A 11 -15.00 -38.75 -43.73
N ALA A 12 -14.29 -38.55 -44.80
CA ALA A 12 -13.00 -37.86 -44.86
C ALA A 12 -13.18 -36.36 -44.60
N LEU A 13 -14.28 -35.72 -45.09
CA LEU A 13 -14.56 -34.32 -44.88
C LEU A 13 -14.99 -34.01 -43.43
N ALA A 14 -15.67 -34.94 -42.76
CA ALA A 14 -16.06 -34.80 -41.37
C ALA A 14 -14.87 -34.89 -40.36
N LEU A 15 -13.82 -35.65 -40.74
CA LEU A 15 -12.61 -35.77 -39.89
C LEU A 15 -11.69 -34.56 -39.99
N CYS A 16 -11.76 -33.76 -41.03
CA CYS A 16 -10.95 -32.54 -41.19
C CYS A 16 -11.52 -31.33 -40.43
N MET A 17 -12.77 -31.32 -40.01
CA MET A 17 -13.38 -30.20 -39.29
C MET A 17 -13.17 -30.23 -37.76
N SER A 18 -12.61 -31.33 -37.23
CA SER A 18 -12.35 -31.44 -35.77
C SER A 18 -10.92 -31.06 -35.35
N ALA A 19 -10.09 -30.50 -36.26
CA ALA A 19 -8.86 -29.84 -35.87
C ALA A 19 -9.21 -28.46 -35.24
N GLY A 20 -9.89 -28.48 -34.11
CA GLY A 20 -10.04 -27.34 -33.23
C GLY A 20 -8.63 -26.83 -32.91
N ALA A 21 -8.28 -25.64 -33.41
CA ALA A 21 -7.04 -24.99 -33.04
C ALA A 21 -6.92 -24.97 -31.52
N LEU A 22 -6.08 -25.83 -30.98
CA LEU A 22 -5.54 -25.62 -29.62
C LEU A 22 -4.82 -24.25 -29.71
N ARG A 23 -5.55 -23.20 -29.36
CA ARG A 23 -4.98 -21.90 -29.14
C ARG A 23 -4.16 -22.07 -27.87
N ALA A 24 -2.84 -22.27 -28.02
CA ALA A 24 -1.94 -22.19 -26.89
C ALA A 24 -2.25 -20.86 -26.19
N ALA A 25 -2.77 -20.93 -24.98
CA ALA A 25 -2.88 -19.75 -24.13
C ALA A 25 -1.48 -19.14 -24.10
N ALA A 26 -1.37 -17.83 -24.42
CA ALA A 26 -0.11 -17.12 -24.20
C ALA A 26 0.28 -17.41 -22.74
N PRO A 27 1.56 -17.73 -22.46
CA PRO A 27 1.99 -17.90 -21.09
C PRO A 27 1.53 -16.67 -20.30
N GLU A 28 0.81 -16.88 -19.23
CA GLU A 28 0.51 -15.82 -18.30
C GLU A 28 1.86 -15.21 -17.88
N PRO A 29 1.98 -13.88 -17.82
CA PRO A 29 3.21 -13.27 -17.31
C PRO A 29 3.49 -13.91 -15.95
N ASP A 30 4.73 -14.39 -15.76
CA ASP A 30 5.15 -15.02 -14.50
C ASP A 30 4.71 -14.16 -13.34
N ASP A 31 3.85 -14.71 -12.48
CA ASP A 31 3.41 -14.04 -11.26
C ASP A 31 4.61 -13.91 -10.30
N PRO A 32 5.12 -12.70 -10.02
CA PRO A 32 6.30 -12.52 -9.18
C PRO A 32 6.01 -12.78 -7.69
N TRP A 33 4.74 -12.85 -7.31
CA TRP A 33 4.35 -12.91 -5.90
C TRP A 33 4.94 -14.10 -5.12
N PRO A 34 4.98 -15.34 -5.63
CA PRO A 34 5.55 -16.46 -4.88
C PRO A 34 7.00 -16.21 -4.46
N ASP A 35 7.81 -15.65 -5.34
CA ASP A 35 9.21 -15.33 -5.07
C ASP A 35 9.34 -14.13 -4.14
N LEU A 36 8.59 -13.07 -4.38
CA LEU A 36 8.53 -11.90 -3.51
C LEU A 36 8.11 -12.28 -2.08
N ALA A 37 7.05 -13.07 -1.95
CA ALA A 37 6.56 -13.53 -0.65
C ALA A 37 7.60 -14.33 0.10
N ARG A 38 8.29 -15.28 -0.58
CA ARG A 38 9.36 -16.06 0.01
C ARG A 38 10.49 -15.16 0.53
N ASP A 39 10.92 -14.19 -0.26
CA ASP A 39 12.07 -13.34 0.06
C ASP A 39 11.73 -12.30 1.14
N ILE A 40 10.58 -11.65 1.05
CA ILE A 40 10.13 -10.64 2.02
C ILE A 40 9.83 -11.29 3.37
N PHE A 41 9.08 -12.40 3.39
CA PHE A 41 8.63 -13.04 4.62
C PHE A 41 9.51 -14.24 5.04
N LYS A 42 10.70 -14.42 4.40
CA LYS A 42 11.69 -15.45 4.77
C LYS A 42 11.13 -16.87 4.75
N GLY A 43 10.29 -17.16 3.77
CA GLY A 43 9.66 -18.46 3.61
C GLY A 43 8.58 -18.80 4.66
N ARG A 44 8.18 -17.86 5.49
CA ARG A 44 7.07 -18.04 6.45
C ARG A 44 5.76 -18.27 5.67
N PRO A 45 4.89 -19.20 6.11
CA PRO A 45 3.62 -19.43 5.44
C PRO A 45 2.68 -18.22 5.57
N LEU A 46 1.97 -17.91 4.48
CA LEU A 46 0.93 -16.89 4.42
C LEU A 46 -0.44 -17.57 4.35
N ALA A 47 -1.32 -17.26 5.28
CA ALA A 47 -2.70 -17.71 5.29
C ALA A 47 -3.61 -16.69 4.55
N ASP A 48 -4.79 -17.14 4.14
CA ASP A 48 -5.83 -16.23 3.63
C ASP A 48 -6.20 -15.18 4.68
N GLY A 49 -6.10 -13.92 4.31
CA GLY A 49 -6.38 -12.76 5.16
C GLY A 49 -7.83 -12.30 5.17
N THR A 50 -8.73 -12.99 4.46
CA THR A 50 -10.15 -12.67 4.43
C THR A 50 -10.72 -12.59 5.85
N GLY A 51 -11.33 -11.47 6.19
CA GLY A 51 -11.87 -11.24 7.55
C GLY A 51 -10.82 -10.82 8.60
N VAL A 52 -9.53 -10.76 8.26
CA VAL A 52 -8.45 -10.27 9.14
C VAL A 52 -7.94 -8.90 8.65
N ILE A 53 -7.71 -8.80 7.36
CA ILE A 53 -7.25 -7.57 6.70
C ILE A 53 -8.01 -7.37 5.40
N SER A 54 -8.23 -6.12 5.02
CA SER A 54 -8.73 -5.74 3.68
C SER A 54 -7.88 -4.63 3.10
N ILE A 55 -7.86 -4.57 1.76
CA ILE A 55 -7.18 -3.54 0.99
C ILE A 55 -8.18 -2.90 0.02
N GLU A 56 -8.26 -1.58 0.04
CA GLU A 56 -9.10 -0.78 -0.86
C GLU A 56 -8.19 0.10 -1.71
N MET A 57 -8.27 -0.06 -3.03
CA MET A 57 -7.58 0.75 -4.03
C MET A 57 -8.49 0.93 -5.26
N PRO A 58 -8.33 2.00 -6.05
CA PRO A 58 -9.03 2.11 -7.32
C PRO A 58 -8.53 1.02 -8.30
N SER A 59 -9.43 0.38 -9.02
CA SER A 59 -9.06 -0.60 -10.07
C SER A 59 -8.26 0.03 -11.22
N ARG A 60 -8.39 1.34 -11.40
CA ARG A 60 -7.60 2.18 -12.32
C ARG A 60 -7.28 3.50 -11.60
N ALA A 61 -5.99 3.83 -11.53
CA ALA A 61 -5.55 5.09 -10.98
C ALA A 61 -5.71 6.22 -12.01
N GLU A 62 -6.14 7.39 -11.55
CA GLU A 62 -6.14 8.63 -12.34
C GLU A 62 -4.71 9.18 -12.47
N ASP A 63 -3.93 9.09 -11.38
CA ASP A 63 -2.52 9.45 -11.32
C ASP A 63 -1.72 8.33 -10.65
N ALA A 64 -0.78 7.75 -11.38
CA ALA A 64 0.04 6.64 -10.89
C ALA A 64 1.04 7.03 -9.79
N ALA A 65 1.32 8.32 -9.62
CA ALA A 65 2.23 8.84 -8.59
C ALA A 65 1.54 9.04 -7.23
N ILE A 66 0.19 9.07 -7.19
CA ILE A 66 -0.58 9.38 -5.97
C ILE A 66 -1.80 8.46 -5.80
N VAL A 67 -1.62 7.16 -6.02
CA VAL A 67 -2.69 6.16 -5.91
C VAL A 67 -3.10 5.99 -4.44
N PRO A 68 -4.37 6.24 -4.08
CA PRO A 68 -4.82 6.05 -2.71
C PRO A 68 -4.91 4.55 -2.38
N VAL A 69 -4.50 4.20 -1.17
CA VAL A 69 -4.64 2.87 -0.59
C VAL A 69 -5.16 2.98 0.83
N THR A 70 -6.15 2.15 1.18
CA THR A 70 -6.67 2.03 2.53
C THR A 70 -6.60 0.56 2.97
N LEU A 71 -5.97 0.35 4.11
CA LEU A 71 -5.83 -0.94 4.79
C LEU A 71 -6.72 -0.94 6.01
N ARG A 72 -7.56 -1.96 6.19
CA ARG A 72 -8.39 -2.11 7.38
C ARG A 72 -8.16 -3.47 7.99
N THR A 73 -8.11 -3.53 9.30
CA THR A 73 -7.98 -4.77 10.05
C THR A 73 -9.20 -4.97 10.94
N ALA A 74 -9.72 -6.18 10.94
CA ALA A 74 -10.83 -6.58 11.79
C ALA A 74 -10.62 -8.04 12.18
N LEU A 75 -10.33 -8.29 13.45
CA LEU A 75 -10.27 -9.65 13.95
C LEU A 75 -11.66 -10.13 14.37
N PRO A 76 -11.97 -11.43 14.23
CA PRO A 76 -13.24 -11.99 14.68
C PRO A 76 -13.51 -11.69 16.15
N ALA A 77 -14.76 -11.57 16.53
CA ALA A 77 -15.16 -11.38 17.93
C ALA A 77 -14.63 -12.53 18.79
N GLY A 78 -13.95 -12.19 19.89
CA GLY A 78 -13.33 -13.15 20.80
C GLY A 78 -11.92 -13.59 20.41
N ASP A 79 -11.38 -13.13 19.29
CA ASP A 79 -9.97 -13.35 18.98
C ASP A 79 -9.09 -12.56 19.94
N THR A 80 -8.18 -13.25 20.61
CA THR A 80 -7.28 -12.64 21.60
C THR A 80 -5.98 -12.11 20.98
N ARG A 81 -5.75 -12.42 19.71
CA ARG A 81 -4.60 -11.91 18.95
C ARG A 81 -4.79 -10.45 18.58
N ALA A 82 -3.70 -9.79 18.25
CA ALA A 82 -3.69 -8.41 17.78
C ALA A 82 -2.85 -8.31 16.50
N VAL A 83 -3.19 -7.37 15.63
CA VAL A 83 -2.31 -7.02 14.51
C VAL A 83 -1.13 -6.24 15.05
N LYS A 84 0.08 -6.67 14.72
CA LYS A 84 1.35 -6.05 15.11
C LYS A 84 1.96 -5.22 13.98
N ALA A 85 1.86 -5.75 12.76
CA ALA A 85 2.44 -5.09 11.59
C ALA A 85 1.60 -5.35 10.34
N ILE A 86 1.69 -4.45 9.38
CA ILE A 86 1.11 -4.59 8.06
C ILE A 86 2.18 -4.21 7.04
N THR A 87 2.51 -5.14 6.14
CA THR A 87 3.44 -4.90 5.02
C THR A 87 2.64 -4.73 3.74
N LEU A 88 2.84 -3.61 3.05
CA LEU A 88 2.25 -3.31 1.74
C LEU A 88 3.27 -3.59 0.65
N VAL A 89 2.94 -4.48 -0.27
CA VAL A 89 3.81 -4.90 -1.38
C VAL A 89 3.11 -4.58 -2.70
N ILE A 90 3.83 -3.94 -3.62
CA ILE A 90 3.38 -3.61 -4.98
C ILE A 90 4.29 -4.38 -5.93
N ASP A 91 3.80 -5.48 -6.50
CA ASP A 91 4.64 -6.53 -7.10
C ASP A 91 5.55 -6.03 -8.21
N GLN A 92 5.05 -5.16 -9.09
CA GLN A 92 5.77 -4.66 -10.26
C GLN A 92 6.49 -3.32 -10.01
N ASN A 93 6.57 -2.86 -8.76
CA ASN A 93 7.37 -1.69 -8.45
C ASN A 93 8.87 -2.06 -8.36
N PRO A 94 9.78 -1.15 -8.75
CA PRO A 94 11.23 -1.38 -8.68
C PRO A 94 11.74 -1.75 -7.28
N SER A 95 11.04 -1.28 -6.24
CA SER A 95 11.17 -1.73 -4.86
C SER A 95 9.78 -2.19 -4.39
N PRO A 96 9.51 -3.50 -4.39
CA PRO A 96 8.16 -4.01 -4.17
C PRO A 96 7.56 -3.67 -2.81
N VAL A 97 8.35 -3.67 -1.73
CA VAL A 97 7.87 -3.26 -0.39
C VAL A 97 7.67 -1.74 -0.39
N ALA A 98 6.41 -1.31 -0.41
CA ALA A 98 6.05 0.10 -0.36
C ALA A 98 6.23 0.69 1.03
N ALA A 99 5.79 -0.03 2.06
CA ALA A 99 5.98 0.31 3.46
C ALA A 99 5.68 -0.89 4.37
N THR A 100 6.28 -0.89 5.56
CA THR A 100 5.87 -1.72 6.69
C THR A 100 5.38 -0.80 7.82
N PHE A 101 4.16 -1.06 8.27
CA PHE A 101 3.53 -0.33 9.38
C PHE A 101 3.53 -1.22 10.62
N THR A 102 4.22 -0.81 11.68
CA THR A 102 4.04 -1.39 13.03
C THR A 102 2.93 -0.61 13.72
N VAL A 103 1.95 -1.31 14.27
CA VAL A 103 0.73 -0.70 14.79
C VAL A 103 0.43 -1.12 16.23
N ASP A 104 -0.14 -0.18 16.98
CA ASP A 104 -0.80 -0.50 18.25
C ASP A 104 -2.09 -1.30 17.99
N PRO A 105 -2.46 -2.25 18.87
CA PRO A 105 -3.69 -3.03 18.72
C PRO A 105 -4.99 -2.22 18.57
N GLY A 106 -4.97 -0.96 18.98
CA GLY A 106 -6.11 -0.04 18.81
C GLY A 106 -6.15 0.65 17.46
N VAL A 107 -5.16 0.44 16.57
CA VAL A 107 -5.15 0.96 15.19
C VAL A 107 -5.79 -0.06 14.27
N THR A 108 -6.91 0.33 13.64
CA THR A 108 -7.72 -0.57 12.82
C THR A 108 -7.83 -0.15 11.36
N MET A 109 -7.29 1.01 11.00
CA MET A 109 -7.26 1.51 9.62
C MET A 109 -6.02 2.34 9.40
N ILE A 110 -5.40 2.19 8.23
CA ILE A 110 -4.35 3.06 7.71
C ILE A 110 -4.71 3.40 6.26
N SER A 111 -4.68 4.70 5.93
CA SER A 111 -4.84 5.17 4.56
C SER A 111 -3.67 6.06 4.19
N THR A 112 -3.10 5.82 3.00
CA THR A 112 -1.97 6.59 2.47
C THR A 112 -2.05 6.68 0.95
N ARG A 113 -1.02 7.22 0.31
CA ARG A 113 -0.88 7.28 -1.15
C ARG A 113 0.44 6.65 -1.55
N VAL A 114 0.39 5.88 -2.63
CA VAL A 114 1.55 5.16 -3.15
C VAL A 114 1.76 5.44 -4.64
N ARG A 115 3.00 5.28 -5.09
CA ARG A 115 3.38 5.25 -6.49
C ARG A 115 3.21 3.83 -7.01
N VAL A 116 2.64 3.70 -8.19
CA VAL A 116 2.49 2.39 -8.88
C VAL A 116 3.14 2.50 -10.25
N ASN A 117 4.10 1.61 -10.52
CA ASN A 117 4.93 1.73 -11.72
C ASN A 117 4.36 1.01 -12.94
N SER A 118 3.61 -0.06 -12.75
CA SER A 118 3.02 -0.89 -13.80
C SER A 118 1.68 -1.45 -13.36
N TYR A 119 0.88 -1.98 -14.28
CA TYR A 119 -0.30 -2.78 -13.98
C TYR A 119 0.13 -3.96 -13.11
N THR A 120 -0.44 -4.11 -11.91
CA THR A 120 0.14 -4.99 -10.90
C THR A 120 -0.89 -5.46 -9.88
N ASN A 121 -0.61 -6.60 -9.25
CA ASN A 121 -1.19 -6.93 -7.97
C ASN A 121 -0.53 -6.11 -6.86
N VAL A 122 -1.32 -5.82 -5.84
CA VAL A 122 -0.89 -5.18 -4.61
C VAL A 122 -1.33 -6.05 -3.45
N HIS A 123 -0.38 -6.46 -2.63
CA HIS A 123 -0.60 -7.33 -1.48
C HIS A 123 -0.50 -6.55 -0.18
N ALA A 124 -1.42 -6.82 0.74
CA ALA A 124 -1.33 -6.38 2.12
C ALA A 124 -1.21 -7.61 3.03
N VAL A 125 -0.13 -7.68 3.80
CA VAL A 125 0.15 -8.79 4.71
C VAL A 125 0.11 -8.30 6.14
N ALA A 126 -0.85 -8.81 6.92
CA ALA A 126 -0.94 -8.56 8.35
C ALA A 126 -0.16 -9.63 9.14
N GLU A 127 0.71 -9.19 10.05
CA GLU A 127 1.33 -10.04 11.05
C GLU A 127 0.60 -9.90 12.37
N LEU A 128 0.15 -11.02 12.92
CA LEU A 128 -0.51 -11.05 14.22
C LEU A 128 0.47 -11.30 15.38
N SER A 129 -0.03 -11.13 16.60
CA SER A 129 0.77 -11.26 17.82
C SER A 129 1.31 -12.66 18.08
N ASP A 130 0.71 -13.70 17.48
CA ASP A 130 1.18 -15.09 17.49
C ASP A 130 2.22 -15.39 16.40
N GLY A 131 2.54 -14.39 15.56
CA GLY A 131 3.45 -14.51 14.44
C GLY A 131 2.78 -15.02 13.15
N GLY A 132 1.49 -15.31 13.12
CA GLY A 132 0.76 -15.71 11.90
C GLY A 132 0.75 -14.57 10.88
N LEU A 133 0.93 -14.91 9.60
CA LEU A 133 0.88 -13.98 8.47
C LEU A 133 -0.39 -14.22 7.66
N TYR A 134 -1.11 -13.14 7.36
CA TYR A 134 -2.39 -13.17 6.65
C TYR A 134 -2.35 -12.20 5.47
N VAL A 135 -2.62 -12.68 4.26
CA VAL A 135 -2.48 -11.90 3.03
C VAL A 135 -3.80 -11.72 2.31
N VAL A 136 -4.01 -10.51 1.79
CA VAL A 136 -5.04 -10.19 0.79
C VAL A 136 -4.39 -9.46 -0.36
N GLN A 137 -5.04 -9.48 -1.52
CA GLN A 137 -4.56 -8.79 -2.71
C GLN A 137 -5.67 -8.03 -3.43
N THR A 138 -5.27 -7.04 -4.21
CA THR A 138 -6.10 -6.34 -5.19
C THR A 138 -5.27 -6.02 -6.43
N TYR A 139 -5.94 -5.79 -7.56
CA TYR A 139 -5.28 -5.45 -8.82
C TYR A 139 -5.52 -3.98 -9.17
N VAL A 140 -4.46 -3.27 -9.55
CA VAL A 140 -4.52 -1.86 -9.95
C VAL A 140 -3.91 -1.65 -11.34
N LYS A 141 -4.58 -0.84 -12.16
CA LYS A 141 -4.10 -0.39 -13.46
C LYS A 141 -3.53 1.03 -13.31
N ALA A 142 -2.20 1.11 -13.28
CA ALA A 142 -1.44 2.36 -13.22
C ALA A 142 -0.11 2.16 -13.94
N SER A 143 0.56 3.21 -14.38
CA SER A 143 1.85 3.11 -15.07
C SER A 143 2.70 4.36 -14.87
N GLY A 144 4.01 4.17 -14.62
CA GLY A 144 5.00 5.24 -14.58
C GLY A 144 5.06 6.05 -13.28
N GLY A 145 4.35 5.63 -12.22
CA GLY A 145 4.26 6.42 -10.99
C GLY A 145 5.59 6.64 -10.27
N CYS A 146 6.53 5.68 -10.36
CA CYS A 146 7.84 5.80 -9.71
C CYS A 146 8.78 6.77 -10.44
N SER A 147 8.59 6.96 -11.74
CA SER A 147 9.38 7.89 -12.58
C SER A 147 8.65 9.21 -12.88
N ALA A 148 7.41 9.38 -12.41
CA ALA A 148 6.64 10.61 -12.61
C ALA A 148 7.39 11.81 -12.03
N PRO A 149 7.49 12.94 -12.75
CA PRO A 149 8.11 14.15 -12.24
C PRO A 149 7.50 14.60 -10.91
N ALA A 150 8.31 15.27 -10.07
CA ALA A 150 7.78 15.91 -8.87
C ALA A 150 6.76 16.99 -9.26
N ALA A 151 5.64 17.05 -8.54
CA ALA A 151 4.59 18.05 -8.82
C ALA A 151 4.99 19.48 -8.41
N LYS A 152 6.06 19.65 -7.59
CA LYS A 152 6.46 20.93 -7.03
C LYS A 152 7.84 21.37 -7.48
N ASP A 153 8.00 22.69 -7.50
CA ASP A 153 9.32 23.32 -7.64
C ASP A 153 10.25 22.86 -6.49
N THR A 154 11.49 22.53 -6.84
CA THR A 154 12.54 22.10 -5.92
C THR A 154 12.82 23.12 -4.81
N GLN A 155 12.69 24.44 -5.11
CA GLN A 155 12.90 25.51 -4.14
C GLN A 155 11.79 25.55 -3.09
N GLU A 156 10.53 25.43 -3.50
CA GLU A 156 9.38 25.38 -2.59
C GLU A 156 9.43 24.11 -1.72
N ALA A 157 9.80 22.97 -2.29
CA ALA A 157 9.95 21.72 -1.57
C ALA A 157 11.02 21.82 -0.46
N LYS A 158 12.16 22.48 -0.74
CA LYS A 158 13.23 22.71 0.23
C LYS A 158 12.83 23.67 1.34
N ALA A 159 12.13 24.77 1.01
CA ALA A 159 11.71 25.79 1.98
C ALA A 159 10.74 25.23 3.06
N ASN A 160 9.99 24.20 2.71
CA ASN A 160 8.98 23.61 3.57
C ASN A 160 9.35 22.21 4.05
N LEU A 161 10.58 21.78 3.84
CA LEU A 161 11.03 20.41 4.16
C LEU A 161 10.79 20.07 5.63
N GLY A 162 10.16 18.93 5.87
CA GLY A 162 9.89 18.40 7.19
C GLY A 162 8.77 19.09 7.97
N LEU A 163 8.12 20.11 7.41
CA LEU A 163 6.94 20.69 8.05
C LEU A 163 5.84 19.66 8.18
N MET A 164 5.37 19.44 9.40
CA MET A 164 4.31 18.51 9.69
C MET A 164 3.01 19.22 10.02
N ARG A 165 1.91 18.60 9.62
CA ARG A 165 0.54 18.94 10.05
C ARG A 165 -0.14 17.72 10.60
N PHE A 166 -0.83 17.89 11.72
CA PHE A 166 -1.64 16.84 12.33
C PHE A 166 -3.08 17.30 12.36
N ARG A 167 -3.98 16.45 11.90
CA ARG A 167 -5.41 16.71 11.92
C ARG A 167 -6.10 15.59 12.67
N GLN A 168 -6.95 15.96 13.61
CA GLN A 168 -7.85 15.07 14.31
C GLN A 168 -9.24 15.20 13.70
N PHE A 169 -9.96 14.10 13.57
CA PHE A 169 -11.31 14.10 13.01
C PHE A 169 -12.31 13.80 14.11
N ALA A 170 -13.36 14.60 14.17
CA ALA A 170 -14.50 14.34 15.06
C ALA A 170 -15.10 12.96 14.75
N ALA A 171 -15.55 12.25 15.78
CA ALA A 171 -16.30 11.02 15.59
C ALA A 171 -17.59 11.32 14.80
N PRO A 172 -18.02 10.44 13.86
CA PRO A 172 -19.29 10.61 13.20
C PRO A 172 -20.42 10.68 14.24
N ARG A 173 -21.31 11.67 14.17
CA ARG A 173 -22.42 11.87 15.14
C ARG A 173 -23.30 10.63 15.34
N GLN A 174 -23.40 9.75 14.36
CA GLN A 174 -24.14 8.48 14.41
C GLN A 174 -23.36 7.34 15.08
N ALA A 175 -22.07 7.53 15.37
CA ALA A 175 -21.18 6.55 15.99
C ALA A 175 -20.85 6.95 17.44
N ALA A 176 -21.79 7.53 18.17
CA ALA A 176 -21.60 7.96 19.58
C ALA A 176 -21.13 6.83 20.51
N ALA A 177 -21.22 5.57 20.10
CA ALA A 177 -20.68 4.40 20.79
C ALA A 177 -19.29 3.96 20.24
N SER A 178 -18.73 4.63 19.20
CA SER A 178 -17.41 4.26 18.68
C SER A 178 -16.30 4.72 19.62
N THR A 179 -15.55 3.78 20.15
CA THR A 179 -14.34 4.05 20.94
C THR A 179 -13.14 4.43 20.05
N THR A 180 -13.34 4.53 18.74
CA THR A 180 -12.28 4.77 17.76
C THR A 180 -12.38 6.17 17.18
N ARG A 181 -11.26 6.87 17.06
CA ARG A 181 -11.11 8.16 16.40
C ARG A 181 -10.20 8.06 15.21
N GLU A 182 -10.21 9.07 14.36
CA GLU A 182 -9.28 9.16 13.24
C GLU A 182 -8.37 10.38 13.37
N ALA A 183 -7.13 10.20 12.96
CA ALA A 183 -6.15 11.27 12.84
C ALA A 183 -5.40 11.13 11.52
N GLN A 184 -4.77 12.22 11.09
CA GLN A 184 -3.98 12.29 9.87
C GLN A 184 -2.72 13.09 10.14
N ILE A 185 -1.57 12.51 9.79
CA ILE A 185 -0.31 13.22 9.75
C ILE A 185 0.10 13.46 8.30
N MET A 186 0.58 14.67 8.02
CA MET A 186 1.09 15.08 6.71
C MET A 186 2.48 15.67 6.91
N ILE A 187 3.43 15.27 6.05
CA ILE A 187 4.81 15.72 6.09
C ILE A 187 5.14 16.35 4.75
N ARG A 188 5.67 17.57 4.75
CA ARG A 188 6.20 18.20 3.54
C ARG A 188 7.55 17.58 3.20
N HIS A 189 7.58 16.80 2.13
CA HIS A 189 8.79 16.13 1.67
C HIS A 189 8.63 15.75 0.19
N PRO A 190 9.64 15.95 -0.67
CA PRO A 190 9.52 15.65 -2.10
C PRO A 190 9.38 14.14 -2.37
N ASN A 191 9.87 13.30 -1.48
CA ASN A 191 9.86 11.85 -1.63
C ASN A 191 10.34 11.39 -3.01
N ASN A 192 11.50 11.90 -3.43
CA ASN A 192 12.09 11.55 -4.71
C ASN A 192 12.48 10.08 -4.72
N SER A 193 11.95 9.34 -5.69
CA SER A 193 12.18 7.89 -5.79
C SER A 193 13.57 7.49 -6.27
N GLY A 194 14.36 8.43 -6.79
CA GLY A 194 15.62 8.13 -7.49
C GLY A 194 15.45 7.71 -8.96
N LEU A 195 14.21 7.57 -9.42
CA LEU A 195 13.87 7.13 -10.78
C LEU A 195 13.25 8.28 -11.62
N GLN A 196 13.08 9.43 -11.00
CA GLN A 196 12.54 10.63 -11.64
C GLN A 196 13.66 11.35 -12.41
N MET A 197 13.33 11.90 -13.56
CA MET A 197 14.26 12.69 -14.37
C MET A 197 13.87 14.16 -14.30
N ASP A 198 14.85 15.01 -14.01
CA ASP A 198 14.70 16.45 -14.10
C ASP A 198 14.52 16.87 -15.57
N GLN A 199 13.47 17.64 -15.86
CA GLN A 199 13.05 17.97 -17.23
C GLN A 199 13.97 18.98 -17.92
N VAL A 200 14.82 19.68 -17.17
CA VAL A 200 15.74 20.71 -17.70
C VAL A 200 17.12 20.12 -17.89
N SER A 201 17.66 19.48 -16.86
CA SER A 201 19.02 18.93 -16.88
C SER A 201 19.10 17.54 -17.53
N HIS A 202 17.96 16.83 -17.67
CA HIS A 202 17.88 15.43 -18.10
C HIS A 202 18.70 14.45 -17.22
N LEU A 203 18.98 14.83 -15.97
CA LEU A 203 19.64 13.99 -15.00
C LEU A 203 18.61 13.34 -14.06
N TYR A 204 18.94 12.16 -13.55
CA TYR A 204 18.12 11.55 -12.50
C TYR A 204 18.17 12.37 -11.23
N VAL A 205 16.99 12.59 -10.63
CA VAL A 205 16.86 13.20 -9.31
C VAL A 205 17.31 12.18 -8.26
N PRO A 206 18.26 12.53 -7.38
CA PRO A 206 18.72 11.60 -6.34
C PRO A 206 17.58 11.09 -5.45
N LEU A 207 17.75 9.85 -4.97
CA LEU A 207 16.85 9.28 -3.95
C LEU A 207 16.82 10.17 -2.71
N PHE A 208 15.62 10.61 -2.33
CA PHE A 208 15.41 11.41 -1.14
C PHE A 208 13.99 11.22 -0.62
N ILE A 209 13.81 10.33 0.37
CA ILE A 209 12.50 9.91 0.88
C ILE A 209 12.44 9.96 2.40
N VAL A 210 11.23 10.10 2.95
CA VAL A 210 10.94 9.77 4.35
C VAL A 210 11.03 8.26 4.50
N SER A 211 12.08 7.80 5.17
CA SER A 211 12.35 6.39 5.43
C SER A 211 11.71 5.87 6.71
N GLY A 212 11.46 6.77 7.68
CA GLY A 212 10.84 6.42 8.96
C GLY A 212 9.84 7.48 9.42
N LEU A 213 8.74 7.01 10.01
CA LEU A 213 7.77 7.85 10.73
C LEU A 213 7.30 7.11 11.97
N ARG A 214 7.20 7.81 13.09
CA ARG A 214 6.60 7.31 14.34
C ARG A 214 5.61 8.32 14.87
N VAL A 215 4.48 7.84 15.40
CA VAL A 215 3.41 8.67 15.96
C VAL A 215 3.02 8.11 17.33
N TRP A 216 2.95 8.98 18.33
CA TRP A 216 2.56 8.64 19.70
C TRP A 216 1.38 9.47 20.16
N GLN A 217 0.59 8.91 21.08
CA GLN A 217 -0.30 9.65 21.97
C GLN A 217 0.16 9.44 23.41
N GLY A 218 0.71 10.48 24.05
CA GLY A 218 1.46 10.35 25.28
C GLY A 218 2.69 9.45 25.07
N ASP A 219 2.85 8.43 25.89
CA ASP A 219 3.94 7.45 25.79
C ASP A 219 3.59 6.23 24.93
N ARG A 220 2.35 6.11 24.49
CA ARG A 220 1.88 5.02 23.66
C ARG A 220 2.18 5.29 22.18
N GLN A 221 3.04 4.48 21.57
CA GLN A 221 3.25 4.52 20.14
C GLN A 221 2.04 3.91 19.42
N LEU A 222 1.34 4.73 18.64
CA LEU A 222 0.20 4.30 17.85
C LEU A 222 0.62 3.65 16.53
N LEU A 223 1.61 4.24 15.87
CA LEU A 223 2.03 3.86 14.53
C LEU A 223 3.53 4.10 14.36
N ALA A 224 4.21 3.15 13.72
CA ALA A 224 5.48 3.40 13.05
C ALA A 224 5.38 2.96 11.60
N MET A 225 6.05 3.65 10.69
CA MET A 225 6.17 3.31 9.27
C MET A 225 7.66 3.27 8.91
N ASP A 226 8.07 2.16 8.31
CA ASP A 226 9.31 2.07 7.54
C ASP A 226 8.92 2.17 6.07
N GLY A 227 9.24 3.30 5.44
CA GLY A 227 8.78 3.68 4.11
C GLY A 227 9.82 3.41 3.02
N GLY A 228 9.34 2.98 1.85
CA GLY A 228 10.11 2.82 0.62
C GLY A 228 9.84 3.91 -0.41
N ILE A 229 10.47 3.78 -1.58
CA ILE A 229 10.34 4.73 -2.71
C ILE A 229 8.92 4.81 -3.28
N SER A 230 8.08 3.84 -2.96
CA SER A 230 6.69 3.78 -3.40
C SER A 230 5.75 4.67 -2.58
N ILE A 231 6.18 5.25 -1.46
CA ILE A 231 5.40 6.27 -0.77
C ILE A 231 5.43 7.56 -1.59
N SER A 232 4.24 8.13 -1.87
CA SER A 232 4.10 9.34 -2.68
C SER A 232 4.76 10.57 -2.05
N GLU A 233 4.95 11.63 -2.83
CA GLU A 233 5.38 12.93 -2.32
C GLU A 233 4.42 13.44 -1.25
N ASP A 234 4.91 14.30 -0.36
CA ASP A 234 4.19 14.79 0.82
C ASP A 234 3.48 13.64 1.55
N PRO A 235 4.24 12.72 2.19
CA PRO A 235 3.67 11.57 2.88
C PRO A 235 2.49 11.95 3.76
N ASN A 236 1.40 11.23 3.58
CA ASN A 236 0.12 11.51 4.20
C ASN A 236 -0.46 10.21 4.74
N ILE A 237 -0.49 10.08 6.05
CA ILE A 237 -0.95 8.87 6.72
C ILE A 237 -2.17 9.23 7.56
N ARG A 238 -3.35 8.72 7.18
CA ARG A 238 -4.57 8.76 8.00
C ARG A 238 -4.75 7.41 8.66
N PHE A 239 -5.11 7.41 9.93
CA PHE A 239 -5.29 6.17 10.69
C PHE A 239 -6.44 6.28 11.68
N ALA A 240 -7.13 5.16 11.90
CA ALA A 240 -8.13 5.02 12.95
C ALA A 240 -7.47 4.39 14.18
N TYR A 241 -7.69 4.95 15.34
CA TYR A 241 -7.03 4.54 16.57
C TYR A 241 -7.99 4.61 17.77
N ARG A 242 -7.70 3.83 18.80
CA ARG A 242 -8.37 3.95 20.10
C ARG A 242 -7.60 4.95 20.97
N PRO A 243 -8.23 6.07 21.42
CA PRO A 243 -7.56 7.05 22.26
C PRO A 243 -7.04 6.47 23.57
N SER A 244 -5.84 6.91 23.99
CA SER A 244 -5.28 6.58 25.32
C SER A 244 -5.75 7.51 26.43
N GLY A 245 -6.36 8.65 26.07
CA GLY A 245 -6.70 9.72 27.00
C GLY A 245 -5.55 10.69 27.28
N ALA A 246 -4.34 10.45 26.79
CA ALA A 246 -3.23 11.39 26.94
C ALA A 246 -3.49 12.68 26.13
N ALA A 247 -3.05 13.81 26.68
CA ALA A 247 -3.39 15.15 26.19
C ALA A 247 -2.52 15.63 25.01
N GLU A 248 -1.57 14.82 24.56
CA GLU A 248 -0.60 15.23 23.51
C GLU A 248 -0.36 14.12 22.50
N PHE A 249 -0.25 14.52 21.24
CA PHE A 249 0.34 13.72 20.15
C PHE A 249 1.75 14.21 19.84
N ARG A 250 2.64 13.28 19.54
CA ARG A 250 3.99 13.55 19.07
C ARG A 250 4.25 12.76 17.81
N ALA A 251 5.05 13.33 16.91
CA ALA A 251 5.55 12.61 15.75
C ALA A 251 7.04 12.88 15.54
N GLU A 252 7.73 11.86 15.05
CA GLU A 252 9.10 11.91 14.58
C GLU A 252 9.17 11.26 13.21
N ALA A 253 9.78 11.96 12.25
CA ALA A 253 10.09 11.41 10.94
C ALA A 253 11.58 11.52 10.65
N SER A 254 12.12 10.56 9.92
CA SER A 254 13.50 10.56 9.42
C SER A 254 13.50 10.33 7.92
N ASP A 255 14.49 10.90 7.22
CA ASP A 255 14.68 10.73 5.80
C ASP A 255 16.01 10.04 5.46
N THR A 256 16.23 9.78 4.18
CA THR A 256 17.44 9.13 3.67
C THR A 256 18.70 10.01 3.66
N GLU A 257 18.56 11.33 3.90
CA GLU A 257 19.70 12.25 4.07
C GLU A 257 20.07 12.45 5.55
N GLY A 258 19.34 11.77 6.46
CA GLY A 258 19.64 11.80 7.90
C GLY A 258 18.99 12.93 8.66
N HIS A 259 18.07 13.68 8.04
CA HIS A 259 17.28 14.66 8.77
C HIS A 259 16.29 13.95 9.71
N VAL A 260 16.04 14.59 10.86
CA VAL A 260 15.04 14.15 11.82
C VAL A 260 14.13 15.30 12.15
N PHE A 261 12.86 15.14 11.82
CA PHE A 261 11.81 16.14 12.01
C PHE A 261 10.95 15.72 13.20
N ARG A 262 10.63 16.67 14.10
CA ARG A 262 9.82 16.43 15.29
C ARG A 262 8.74 17.49 15.40
N ALA A 263 7.54 17.06 15.81
CA ALA A 263 6.44 17.96 16.11
C ALA A 263 5.52 17.36 17.18
N ALA A 264 4.78 18.23 17.87
CA ALA A 264 3.81 17.86 18.88
C ALA A 264 2.54 18.71 18.73
N TRP A 265 1.41 18.14 19.11
CA TRP A 265 0.09 18.77 19.04
C TRP A 265 -0.76 18.37 20.24
N PRO A 266 -1.60 19.26 20.76
CA PRO A 266 -2.56 18.89 21.78
C PRO A 266 -3.57 17.87 21.23
N ALA A 267 -3.95 16.91 22.07
CA ALA A 267 -5.07 16.04 21.77
C ALA A 267 -6.38 16.82 21.97
N GLU A 268 -7.24 16.83 20.95
CA GLU A 268 -8.57 17.42 21.08
C GLU A 268 -9.38 16.61 22.10
N PRO A 269 -10.09 17.29 23.04
CA PRO A 269 -10.93 16.60 24.00
C PRO A 269 -12.00 15.77 23.25
N PRO A 270 -12.50 14.69 23.86
CA PRO A 270 -13.67 14.02 23.34
C PRO A 270 -14.80 15.03 23.22
N ASP A 271 -15.46 15.08 22.05
CA ASP A 271 -16.67 15.85 21.90
C ASP A 271 -17.66 15.43 22.98
N MET A 272 -18.05 16.38 23.88
CA MET A 272 -19.06 16.17 24.90
C MET A 272 -20.45 16.16 24.29
#